data_55dd5d5701ebec210a4a0ada3eadbbc9
#
_entry.id   55dd5d5701ebec210a4a0ada3eadbbc9
#
_cell.length_a   1.000
_cell.length_b   1.000
_cell.length_c   1.000
_cell.angle_alpha   90.00
_cell.angle_beta   90.00
_cell.angle_gamma   90.00
#
_symmetry.space_group_name_H-M   'P 1'
#
loop_
_entity.id
_entity.type
_entity.pdbx_description
1 polymer ?
#
loop_
_entity_poly.entity_id
_entity_poly.type
_entity_poly.pdbx_seq_one_letter_code
_entity_poly.pdbx_strand_id
1 'polypeptide(L)'
;MTNEELKAELLSLQPSLTFEEGGEWLTMTIDPEAWPSFAKRLRNKESLFFNYLFCLTCVDWKTHLTMVYHLSSLRYHHNIVVKSKLDRNKPEIETVSRIWKTADFHEREVYEMFGVNFFNHPDLRLLILPDGWEGKNPLRKDFEDPINMIKL
;
A
#
# COMPACT_ATOMS: atom_id res chain seq x y z
N MET A 1 21.24 -4.00 12.09
CA MET A 1 20.42 -2.92 12.65
C MET A 1 19.25 -3.51 13.42
N THR A 2 19.05 -3.08 14.66
CA THR A 2 17.90 -3.53 15.46
C THR A 2 16.63 -2.77 15.05
N ASN A 3 15.46 -3.25 15.50
CA ASN A 3 14.20 -2.54 15.22
C ASN A 3 14.21 -1.13 15.83
N GLU A 4 14.83 -0.94 16.99
CA GLU A 4 14.94 0.38 17.63
C GLU A 4 15.80 1.35 16.80
N GLU A 5 16.93 0.88 16.30
CA GLU A 5 17.80 1.66 15.42
C GLU A 5 17.11 1.99 14.10
N LEU A 6 16.42 1.04 13.51
CA LEU A 6 15.67 1.23 12.28
C LEU A 6 14.55 2.25 12.47
N LYS A 7 13.81 2.15 13.57
CA LYS A 7 12.75 3.11 13.93
C LYS A 7 13.31 4.52 14.07
N ALA A 8 14.44 4.67 14.77
CA ALA A 8 15.08 5.98 14.95
C ALA A 8 15.49 6.57 13.60
N GLU A 9 16.07 5.78 12.71
CA GLU A 9 16.47 6.24 11.38
C GLU A 9 15.28 6.64 10.52
N LEU A 10 14.20 5.87 10.54
CA LEU A 10 12.98 6.18 9.81
C LEU A 10 12.34 7.47 10.33
N LEU A 11 12.30 7.68 11.64
CA LEU A 11 11.80 8.92 12.24
C LEU A 11 12.65 10.14 11.85
N SER A 12 13.95 9.95 11.69
CA SER A 12 14.82 11.04 11.22
C SER A 12 14.51 11.46 9.78
N LEU A 13 14.07 10.53 8.95
CA LEU A 13 13.67 10.79 7.58
C LEU A 13 12.29 11.42 7.47
N GLN A 14 11.36 10.95 8.29
CA GLN A 14 9.95 11.38 8.27
C GLN A 14 9.43 11.47 9.71
N PRO A 15 9.53 12.63 10.36
CA PRO A 15 9.13 12.79 11.76
C PRO A 15 7.63 12.56 12.02
N SER A 16 6.79 12.68 10.99
CA SER A 16 5.34 12.50 11.11
C SER A 16 4.89 11.04 11.15
N LEU A 17 5.81 10.07 11.06
CA LEU A 17 5.45 8.65 11.12
C LEU A 17 4.86 8.29 12.48
N THR A 18 3.81 7.46 12.44
CA THR A 18 3.21 6.86 13.62
C THR A 18 3.47 5.36 13.58
N PHE A 19 4.06 4.82 14.66
CA PHE A 19 4.39 3.41 14.73
C PHE A 19 3.34 2.64 15.54
N GLU A 20 3.01 1.44 15.09
CA GLU A 20 2.19 0.50 15.84
C GLU A 20 3.07 -0.35 16.74
N GLU A 21 2.59 -0.66 17.95
CA GLU A 21 3.27 -1.57 18.86
C GLU A 21 2.82 -3.00 18.63
N GLY A 22 3.73 -3.93 18.85
CA GLY A 22 3.49 -5.35 18.64
C GLY A 22 3.66 -5.77 17.19
N GLY A 23 3.64 -7.06 16.95
CA GLY A 23 3.85 -7.64 15.64
C GLY A 23 5.30 -8.02 15.38
N GLU A 24 5.47 -8.86 14.38
CA GLU A 24 6.78 -9.37 13.99
C GLU A 24 7.64 -8.31 13.31
N TRP A 25 7.00 -7.47 12.48
CA TRP A 25 7.68 -6.45 11.69
C TRP A 25 7.30 -5.05 12.14
N LEU A 26 8.25 -4.14 12.02
CA LEU A 26 8.02 -2.73 12.31
C LEU A 26 6.93 -2.19 11.37
N THR A 27 5.84 -1.72 11.95
CA THR A 27 4.67 -1.21 11.21
C THR A 27 4.49 0.27 11.48
N MET A 28 4.29 1.05 10.42
CA MET A 28 4.16 2.49 10.51
C MET A 28 3.03 3.01 9.63
N THR A 29 2.49 4.16 10.00
CA THR A 29 1.47 4.87 9.24
C THR A 29 2.02 6.21 8.75
N ILE A 30 1.77 6.54 7.50
CA ILE A 30 2.18 7.79 6.86
C ILE A 30 1.00 8.38 6.08
N ASP A 31 0.97 9.71 5.95
CA ASP A 31 -0.02 10.37 5.11
C ASP A 31 0.21 10.02 3.64
N PRO A 32 -0.86 9.80 2.85
CA PRO A 32 -0.70 9.43 1.43
C PRO A 32 0.04 10.49 0.62
N GLU A 33 -0.06 11.76 1.01
CA GLU A 33 0.64 12.86 0.34
C GLU A 33 2.17 12.83 0.56
N ALA A 34 2.60 12.36 1.71
CA ALA A 34 4.02 12.24 2.06
C ALA A 34 4.64 10.92 1.58
N TRP A 35 3.83 9.93 1.24
CA TRP A 35 4.27 8.59 0.91
C TRP A 35 5.23 8.52 -0.28
N PRO A 36 4.96 9.17 -1.43
CA PRO A 36 5.83 9.00 -2.60
C PRO A 36 7.28 9.44 -2.36
N SER A 37 7.48 10.57 -1.69
CA SER A 37 8.82 11.06 -1.39
C SER A 37 9.53 10.20 -0.34
N PHE A 38 8.79 9.73 0.65
CA PHE A 38 9.32 8.81 1.66
C PHE A 38 9.70 7.46 1.03
N ALA A 39 8.87 6.95 0.11
CA ALA A 39 9.15 5.72 -0.62
C ALA A 39 10.47 5.80 -1.41
N LYS A 40 10.70 6.92 -2.09
CA LYS A 40 11.97 7.13 -2.80
C LYS A 40 13.17 7.11 -1.85
N ARG A 41 13.04 7.74 -0.69
CA ARG A 41 14.12 7.73 0.31
C ARG A 41 14.37 6.34 0.88
N LEU A 42 13.31 5.57 1.13
CA LEU A 42 13.45 4.17 1.56
C LEU A 42 14.22 3.33 0.55
N ARG A 43 13.93 3.53 -0.73
CA ARG A 43 14.58 2.77 -1.81
C ARG A 43 16.03 3.21 -2.04
N ASN A 44 16.29 4.50 -1.98
CA ASN A 44 17.57 5.07 -2.42
C ASN A 44 18.58 5.26 -1.30
N LYS A 45 18.14 5.37 -0.04
CA LYS A 45 19.08 5.54 1.08
C LYS A 45 19.88 4.26 1.29
N GLU A 46 21.20 4.37 1.16
CA GLU A 46 22.11 3.22 1.20
C GLU A 46 22.01 2.41 2.50
N SER A 47 21.81 3.09 3.63
CA SER A 47 21.70 2.42 4.94
C SER A 47 20.38 1.66 5.12
N LEU A 48 19.36 1.97 4.34
CA LEU A 48 18.04 1.33 4.40
C LEU A 48 17.84 0.35 3.24
N PHE A 49 18.00 0.82 2.04
CA PHE A 49 17.97 0.05 0.79
C PHE A 49 16.79 -0.93 0.71
N PHE A 50 15.57 -0.43 0.91
CA PHE A 50 14.36 -1.23 0.73
C PHE A 50 14.10 -1.41 -0.76
N ASN A 51 14.70 -2.43 -1.34
CA ASN A 51 14.70 -2.68 -2.77
C ASN A 51 13.65 -3.68 -3.25
N TYR A 52 12.85 -4.24 -2.34
CA TYR A 52 11.84 -5.23 -2.67
C TYR A 52 10.51 -4.93 -2.02
N LEU A 53 9.51 -4.59 -2.85
CA LEU A 53 8.12 -4.53 -2.43
C LEU A 53 7.50 -5.89 -2.76
N PHE A 54 7.21 -6.69 -1.74
CA PHE A 54 6.75 -8.06 -1.93
C PHE A 54 5.25 -8.24 -1.69
N CYS A 55 4.58 -7.25 -1.13
CA CYS A 55 3.14 -7.26 -0.99
C CYS A 55 2.60 -5.84 -0.95
N LEU A 56 1.51 -5.62 -1.66
CA LEU A 56 0.78 -4.36 -1.67
C LEU A 56 -0.69 -4.72 -1.71
N THR A 57 -1.46 -4.24 -0.74
CA THR A 57 -2.88 -4.55 -0.65
C THR A 57 -3.64 -3.38 -0.03
N CYS A 58 -4.93 -3.57 0.13
CA CYS A 58 -5.83 -2.59 0.72
C CYS A 58 -6.75 -3.28 1.71
N VAL A 59 -7.14 -2.58 2.77
CA VAL A 59 -8.11 -3.07 3.74
C VAL A 59 -9.26 -2.08 3.81
N ASP A 60 -10.49 -2.58 3.69
CA ASP A 60 -11.70 -1.78 3.87
C ASP A 60 -12.17 -1.87 5.32
N TRP A 61 -12.06 -0.73 6.04
CA TRP A 61 -12.50 -0.61 7.42
C TRP A 61 -13.93 -0.08 7.53
N LYS A 62 -14.66 0.03 6.42
CA LYS A 62 -16.00 0.64 6.27
C LYS A 62 -16.00 2.16 6.43
N THR A 63 -15.20 2.71 7.32
CA THR A 63 -15.05 4.16 7.50
C THR A 63 -14.02 4.77 6.57
N HIS A 64 -12.98 4.01 6.25
CA HIS A 64 -11.87 4.41 5.38
C HIS A 64 -11.23 3.19 4.76
N LEU A 65 -10.39 3.41 3.75
CA LEU A 65 -9.52 2.39 3.18
C LEU A 65 -8.10 2.59 3.72
N THR A 66 -7.38 1.51 3.91
CA THR A 66 -5.97 1.56 4.30
C THR A 66 -5.13 0.82 3.27
N MET A 67 -4.20 1.53 2.64
CA MET A 67 -3.18 0.89 1.81
C MET A 67 -2.12 0.26 2.71
N VAL A 68 -1.67 -0.93 2.35
CA VAL A 68 -0.66 -1.67 3.12
C VAL A 68 0.46 -2.10 2.17
N TYR A 69 1.68 -1.65 2.47
CA TYR A 69 2.87 -1.94 1.68
C TYR A 69 3.84 -2.75 2.53
N HIS A 70 4.23 -3.93 2.05
CA HIS A 70 5.23 -4.77 2.70
C HIS A 70 6.55 -4.63 1.93
N LEU A 71 7.56 -4.12 2.59
CA LEU A 71 8.86 -3.84 2.01
C LEU A 71 9.96 -4.63 2.69
N SER A 72 10.94 -5.04 1.92
CA SER A 72 12.11 -5.75 2.41
C SER A 72 13.40 -5.15 1.83
N SER A 73 14.43 -5.11 2.66
CA SER A 73 15.78 -4.90 2.20
C SER A 73 16.44 -6.27 2.03
N LEU A 74 16.71 -6.66 0.79
CA LEU A 74 17.38 -7.93 0.52
C LEU A 74 18.85 -7.90 0.92
N ARG A 75 19.44 -6.70 1.04
CA ARG A 75 20.82 -6.52 1.49
C ARG A 75 20.97 -6.69 2.99
N TYR A 76 20.06 -6.07 3.77
CA TYR A 76 20.18 -6.00 5.23
C TYR A 76 19.19 -6.93 5.96
N HIS A 77 18.32 -7.61 5.22
CA HIS A 77 17.33 -8.55 5.76
C HIS A 77 16.37 -7.93 6.77
N HIS A 78 15.92 -6.70 6.48
CA HIS A 78 14.87 -6.02 7.24
C HIS A 78 13.54 -6.08 6.51
N ASN A 79 12.46 -6.23 7.27
CA ASN A 79 11.10 -6.11 6.74
C ASN A 79 10.37 -5.00 7.49
N ILE A 80 9.62 -4.18 6.74
CA ILE A 80 8.76 -3.16 7.31
C ILE A 80 7.39 -3.20 6.65
N VAL A 81 6.40 -2.68 7.36
CA VAL A 81 5.05 -2.50 6.84
C VAL A 81 4.70 -1.02 6.91
N VAL A 82 4.32 -0.46 5.78
CA VAL A 82 3.89 0.94 5.70
C VAL A 82 2.40 0.97 5.37
N LYS A 83 1.63 1.69 6.17
CA LYS A 83 0.20 1.86 5.98
C LYS A 83 -0.13 3.31 5.67
N SER A 84 -1.15 3.53 4.85
CA SER A 84 -1.63 4.86 4.53
C SER A 84 -3.16 4.85 4.46
N LYS A 85 -3.80 5.76 5.21
CA LYS A 85 -5.26 5.87 5.22
C LYS A 85 -5.73 6.71 4.05
N LEU A 86 -6.76 6.24 3.36
CA LEU A 86 -7.39 6.93 2.25
C LEU A 86 -8.86 7.21 2.55
N ASP A 87 -9.39 8.30 2.00
CA ASP A 87 -10.81 8.58 2.02
C ASP A 87 -11.55 7.49 1.23
N ARG A 88 -12.51 6.82 1.86
CA ARG A 88 -13.26 5.74 1.22
C ARG A 88 -14.09 6.20 0.03
N ASN A 89 -14.56 7.44 0.04
CA ASN A 89 -15.37 8.00 -1.03
C ASN A 89 -14.55 8.50 -2.21
N LYS A 90 -13.30 8.87 -1.96
CA LYS A 90 -12.37 9.33 -3.00
C LYS A 90 -10.96 8.81 -2.70
N PRO A 91 -10.74 7.49 -2.80
CA PRO A 91 -9.44 6.91 -2.47
C PRO A 91 -8.44 7.17 -3.60
N GLU A 92 -7.43 7.96 -3.29
CA GLU A 92 -6.39 8.36 -4.25
C GLU A 92 -5.02 8.33 -3.57
N ILE A 93 -4.03 7.83 -4.29
CA ILE A 93 -2.64 7.82 -3.84
C ILE A 93 -1.72 7.77 -5.06
N GLU A 94 -0.52 8.34 -4.94
CA GLU A 94 0.47 8.30 -6.00
C GLU A 94 1.00 6.88 -6.21
N THR A 95 1.24 6.50 -7.47
CA THR A 95 1.85 5.20 -7.79
C THR A 95 3.27 5.11 -7.24
N VAL A 96 3.67 3.92 -6.80
CA VAL A 96 5.06 3.59 -6.47
C VAL A 96 5.66 2.60 -7.46
N SER A 97 5.00 2.38 -8.59
CA SER A 97 5.45 1.45 -9.64
C SER A 97 6.78 1.87 -10.28
N ARG A 98 7.10 3.17 -10.25
CA ARG A 98 8.38 3.69 -10.75
C ARG A 98 9.52 3.42 -9.78
N ILE A 99 9.21 3.19 -8.51
CA ILE A 99 10.19 2.87 -7.47
C ILE A 99 10.39 1.36 -7.38
N TRP A 100 9.29 0.62 -7.37
CA TRP A 100 9.29 -0.84 -7.34
C TRP A 100 8.39 -1.37 -8.46
N LYS A 101 8.96 -2.05 -9.43
CA LYS A 101 8.20 -2.55 -10.59
C LYS A 101 7.11 -3.55 -10.20
N THR A 102 7.31 -4.30 -9.12
CA THR A 102 6.32 -5.24 -8.62
C THR A 102 5.00 -4.56 -8.22
N ALA A 103 5.04 -3.27 -7.90
CA ALA A 103 3.86 -2.50 -7.53
C ALA A 103 2.86 -2.35 -8.69
N ASP A 104 3.29 -2.38 -9.94
CA ASP A 104 2.43 -2.16 -11.11
C ASP A 104 1.18 -3.04 -11.06
N PHE A 105 1.34 -4.36 -11.04
CA PHE A 105 0.21 -5.28 -11.02
C PHE A 105 -0.54 -5.29 -9.69
N HIS A 106 0.16 -5.13 -8.57
CA HIS A 106 -0.49 -5.01 -7.26
C HIS A 106 -1.41 -3.79 -7.18
N GLU A 107 -0.98 -2.66 -7.74
CA GLU A 107 -1.79 -1.45 -7.78
C GLU A 107 -3.02 -1.62 -8.67
N ARG A 108 -2.88 -2.30 -9.80
CA ARG A 108 -4.02 -2.62 -10.67
C ARG A 108 -5.04 -3.50 -9.96
N GLU A 109 -4.58 -4.50 -9.19
CA GLU A 109 -5.46 -5.34 -8.39
C GLU A 109 -6.23 -4.51 -7.34
N VAL A 110 -5.56 -3.64 -6.61
CA VAL A 110 -6.22 -2.75 -5.64
C VAL A 110 -7.20 -1.79 -6.34
N TYR A 111 -6.83 -1.26 -7.48
CA TYR A 111 -7.71 -0.42 -8.30
C TYR A 111 -9.02 -1.14 -8.64
N GLU A 112 -8.95 -2.35 -9.16
CA GLU A 112 -10.15 -3.08 -9.59
C GLU A 112 -10.97 -3.63 -8.42
N MET A 113 -10.32 -4.04 -7.33
CA MET A 113 -10.99 -4.67 -6.19
C MET A 113 -11.55 -3.67 -5.19
N PHE A 114 -10.91 -2.51 -5.02
CA PHE A 114 -11.30 -1.51 -4.01
C PHE A 114 -11.64 -0.14 -4.59
N GLY A 115 -11.32 0.12 -5.84
CA GLY A 115 -11.58 1.42 -6.48
C GLY A 115 -10.59 2.51 -6.14
N VAL A 116 -9.37 2.17 -5.71
CA VAL A 116 -8.33 3.16 -5.43
C VAL A 116 -7.73 3.67 -6.74
N ASN A 117 -7.67 4.99 -6.90
CA ASN A 117 -7.02 5.61 -8.05
C ASN A 117 -5.53 5.87 -7.74
N PHE A 118 -4.65 5.36 -8.59
CA PHE A 118 -3.21 5.55 -8.45
C PHE A 118 -2.73 6.59 -9.46
N PHE A 119 -2.39 7.78 -8.96
CA PHE A 119 -1.90 8.86 -9.80
C PHE A 119 -0.59 8.46 -10.50
N ASN A 120 -0.50 8.81 -11.79
CA ASN A 120 0.69 8.57 -12.62
C ASN A 120 1.04 7.09 -12.84
N HIS A 121 0.10 6.19 -12.60
CA HIS A 121 0.28 4.79 -12.93
C HIS A 121 0.36 4.66 -14.47
N PRO A 122 1.33 3.87 -15.01
CA PRO A 122 1.54 3.80 -16.46
C PRO A 122 0.41 3.11 -17.22
N ASP A 123 -0.36 2.23 -16.58
CA ASP A 123 -1.39 1.45 -17.27
C ASP A 123 -2.44 0.94 -16.26
N LEU A 124 -3.23 1.87 -15.70
CA LEU A 124 -4.23 1.55 -14.68
C LEU A 124 -5.52 1.04 -15.31
N ARG A 125 -5.62 -0.27 -15.43
CA ARG A 125 -6.78 -0.97 -16.01
C ARG A 125 -7.01 -2.30 -15.28
N LEU A 126 -8.11 -2.97 -15.60
CA LEU A 126 -8.42 -4.28 -14.99
C LEU A 126 -7.28 -5.28 -15.23
N LEU A 127 -7.01 -6.10 -14.23
CA LEU A 127 -5.97 -7.14 -14.27
C LEU A 127 -6.59 -8.54 -14.27
N ILE A 128 -7.45 -8.81 -13.30
CA ILE A 128 -8.05 -10.14 -13.04
C ILE A 128 -9.53 -10.14 -13.44
N LEU A 129 -10.25 -9.07 -13.16
CA LEU A 129 -11.69 -8.98 -13.42
C LEU A 129 -11.99 -8.93 -14.91
N PRO A 130 -13.12 -9.54 -15.35
CA PRO A 130 -13.52 -9.49 -16.74
C PRO A 130 -14.01 -8.09 -17.16
N ASP A 131 -14.04 -7.84 -18.46
CA ASP A 131 -14.56 -6.59 -19.00
C ASP A 131 -15.97 -6.29 -18.48
N GLY A 132 -16.24 -5.02 -18.19
CA GLY A 132 -17.51 -4.59 -17.63
C GLY A 132 -17.56 -4.57 -16.11
N TRP A 133 -16.51 -4.99 -15.41
CA TRP A 133 -16.45 -4.97 -13.95
C TRP A 133 -15.80 -3.72 -13.38
N GLU A 134 -15.41 -2.77 -14.22
CA GLU A 134 -14.85 -1.50 -13.75
C GLU A 134 -15.82 -0.80 -12.78
N GLY A 135 -15.28 -0.42 -11.61
CA GLY A 135 -16.05 0.31 -10.60
C GLY A 135 -16.94 -0.54 -9.71
N LYS A 136 -16.99 -1.85 -9.90
CA LYS A 136 -17.78 -2.74 -9.02
C LYS A 136 -17.11 -2.99 -7.68
N ASN A 137 -15.79 -2.95 -7.62
CA ASN A 137 -14.97 -3.04 -6.40
C ASN A 137 -15.38 -4.23 -5.49
N PRO A 138 -15.22 -5.49 -5.97
CA PRO A 138 -15.80 -6.65 -5.29
C PRO A 138 -15.21 -6.98 -3.92
N LEU A 139 -14.06 -6.44 -3.53
CA LEU A 139 -13.51 -6.67 -2.19
C LEU A 139 -13.91 -5.61 -1.16
N ARG A 140 -14.70 -4.61 -1.54
CA ARG A 140 -15.28 -3.70 -0.57
C ARG A 140 -16.33 -4.42 0.28
N LYS A 141 -16.43 -4.04 1.56
CA LYS A 141 -17.35 -4.66 2.54
C LYS A 141 -18.81 -4.53 2.18
N ASP A 142 -19.18 -3.51 1.39
CA ASP A 142 -20.55 -3.24 0.96
C ASP A 142 -20.88 -3.77 -0.43
N PHE A 143 -19.94 -4.50 -1.08
CA PHE A 143 -20.21 -5.12 -2.39
C PHE A 143 -21.30 -6.18 -2.29
N GLU A 144 -22.26 -6.11 -3.20
CA GLU A 144 -23.33 -7.11 -3.33
C GLU A 144 -23.45 -7.57 -4.78
N ASP A 145 -23.53 -8.89 -4.95
CA ASP A 145 -23.86 -9.52 -6.23
C ASP A 145 -25.15 -10.31 -6.04
N PRO A 146 -26.30 -9.82 -6.53
CA PRO A 146 -27.59 -10.44 -6.30
C PRO A 146 -27.75 -11.81 -6.98
N ILE A 147 -26.89 -12.13 -7.93
CA ILE A 147 -26.93 -13.40 -8.68
C ILE A 147 -26.10 -14.48 -8.00
N ASN A 148 -24.89 -14.13 -7.54
CA ASN A 148 -23.89 -15.11 -7.10
C ASN A 148 -23.70 -15.15 -5.57
N MET A 149 -24.16 -14.13 -4.84
CA MET A 149 -24.00 -14.08 -3.38
C MET A 149 -25.24 -14.62 -2.68
N ILE A 150 -25.00 -15.48 -1.69
CA ILE A 150 -26.06 -15.99 -0.81
C ILE A 150 -26.15 -15.07 0.41
N LYS A 151 -27.34 -14.51 0.64
CA LYS A 151 -27.62 -13.74 1.87
C LYS A 151 -28.10 -14.70 2.94
N LEU A 152 -27.40 -14.75 4.06
CA LEU A 152 -27.78 -15.51 5.25
C LEU A 152 -28.62 -14.70 6.19
#